data_f9abf01293d5ff8817a199e926d1fd8e
#
_entry.id   f9abf01293d5ff8817a199e926d1fd8e
#
_cell.length_a   1.000
_cell.length_b   1.000
_cell.length_c   1.000
_cell.angle_alpha   90.00
_cell.angle_beta   90.00
_cell.angle_gamma   90.00
#
_symmetry.space_group_name_H-M   'P 1'
#
loop_
_entity.id
_entity.type
_entity.pdbx_description
1 polymer ?
#
loop_
_entity_poly.entity_id
_entity_poly.type
_entity_poly.pdbx_seq_one_letter_code
_entity_poly.pdbx_strand_id
1 'polypeptide(L)'
;MFTLKKVILSASLALTVSSVAFAQAPQTQIQKESYSMGATLGNVIAGQVYRQTELGAEVDMAAVVQGFNDALKGKTELSDDDMLKILNVRAEQLNKLEEAHLEK
;
A
#
# COMPACT_ATOMS: atom_id res chain seq x y z
N MET A 1 -18.04 37.45 -22.43
CA MET A 1 -18.72 37.13 -21.18
C MET A 1 -19.28 35.72 -21.14
N PHE A 2 -19.97 35.32 -22.17
CA PHE A 2 -20.55 33.99 -22.21
C PHE A 2 -19.52 32.87 -22.25
N THR A 3 -18.40 33.11 -22.87
CA THR A 3 -17.33 32.12 -23.01
C THR A 3 -16.69 31.74 -21.69
N LEU A 4 -16.61 32.66 -20.74
CA LEU A 4 -16.00 32.40 -19.45
C LEU A 4 -16.76 31.37 -18.64
N LYS A 5 -18.08 31.42 -18.69
CA LYS A 5 -18.92 30.48 -17.97
C LYS A 5 -18.76 29.06 -18.48
N LYS A 6 -18.60 28.89 -19.79
CA LYS A 6 -18.43 27.58 -20.41
C LYS A 6 -17.11 26.93 -20.02
N VAL A 7 -16.07 27.72 -19.88
CA VAL A 7 -14.76 27.22 -19.50
C VAL A 7 -14.77 26.65 -18.08
N ILE A 8 -15.46 27.34 -17.19
CA ILE A 8 -15.54 26.90 -15.79
C ILE A 8 -16.24 25.55 -15.67
N LEU A 9 -17.30 25.36 -16.44
CA LEU A 9 -18.04 24.09 -16.43
C LEU A 9 -17.19 22.93 -16.92
N SER A 10 -16.36 23.16 -17.91
CA SER A 10 -15.50 22.12 -18.46
C SER A 10 -14.51 21.62 -17.43
N ALA A 11 -13.95 22.51 -16.64
CA ALA A 11 -12.97 22.15 -15.61
C ALA A 11 -13.61 21.27 -14.54
N SER A 12 -14.83 21.56 -14.15
CA SER A 12 -15.53 20.78 -13.15
C SER A 12 -15.77 19.32 -13.61
N LEU A 13 -16.12 19.16 -14.87
CA LEU A 13 -16.37 17.84 -15.42
C LEU A 13 -15.10 16.98 -15.44
N ALA A 14 -13.98 17.60 -15.74
CA ALA A 14 -12.70 16.86 -15.78
C ALA A 14 -12.37 16.26 -14.43
N LEU A 15 -12.59 16.99 -13.35
CA LEU A 15 -12.33 16.50 -12.00
C LEU A 15 -13.22 15.33 -11.64
N THR A 16 -14.47 15.38 -12.05
CA THR A 16 -15.42 14.32 -11.76
C THR A 16 -15.01 13.01 -12.43
N VAL A 17 -14.55 13.10 -13.67
CA VAL A 17 -14.11 11.91 -14.42
C VAL A 17 -12.93 11.25 -13.75
N SER A 18 -11.98 12.06 -13.26
CA SER A 18 -10.80 11.53 -12.57
C SER A 18 -11.16 10.71 -11.34
N SER A 19 -12.13 11.17 -10.57
CA SER A 19 -12.56 10.47 -9.37
C SER A 19 -13.14 9.09 -9.68
N VAL A 20 -13.92 9.00 -10.74
CA VAL A 20 -14.58 7.75 -11.12
C VAL A 20 -13.57 6.69 -11.59
N ALA A 21 -12.49 7.13 -12.22
CA ALA A 21 -11.51 6.21 -12.79
C ALA A 21 -10.90 5.26 -11.76
N PHE A 22 -10.78 5.67 -10.48
CA PHE A 22 -10.17 4.84 -9.44
C PHE A 22 -11.06 3.69 -8.99
N ALA A 23 -12.36 3.77 -9.24
CA ALA A 23 -13.29 2.76 -8.74
C ALA A 23 -13.52 1.61 -9.71
N GLN A 24 -12.92 1.66 -10.89
CA GLN A 24 -13.19 0.66 -11.92
C GLN A 24 -12.18 -0.49 -11.89
N ALA A 25 -12.69 -1.69 -12.24
CA ALA A 25 -11.85 -2.85 -12.43
C ALA A 25 -10.95 -2.65 -13.66
N PRO A 26 -9.76 -3.29 -13.67
CA PRO A 26 -8.86 -3.17 -14.82
C PRO A 26 -9.50 -3.72 -16.10
N GLN A 27 -9.43 -2.94 -17.17
CA GLN A 27 -10.09 -3.24 -18.42
C GLN A 27 -9.11 -3.61 -19.53
N THR A 28 -8.06 -2.82 -19.70
CA THR A 28 -7.08 -3.08 -20.77
C THR A 28 -6.09 -4.14 -20.35
N GLN A 29 -5.40 -4.71 -21.33
CA GLN A 29 -4.36 -5.71 -21.04
C GLN A 29 -3.27 -5.15 -20.11
N ILE A 30 -2.82 -3.92 -20.39
CA ILE A 30 -1.79 -3.28 -19.55
C ILE A 30 -2.31 -3.04 -18.14
N GLN A 31 -3.57 -2.64 -18.00
CA GLN A 31 -4.16 -2.45 -16.69
C GLN A 31 -4.26 -3.77 -15.92
N LYS A 32 -4.61 -4.85 -16.59
CA LYS A 32 -4.69 -6.17 -15.96
C LYS A 32 -3.32 -6.65 -15.51
N GLU A 33 -2.31 -6.47 -16.33
CA GLU A 33 -0.94 -6.84 -15.98
C GLU A 33 -0.44 -6.03 -14.80
N SER A 34 -0.65 -4.73 -14.83
CA SER A 34 -0.22 -3.82 -13.76
C SER A 34 -0.95 -4.13 -12.44
N TYR A 35 -2.24 -4.34 -12.53
CA TYR A 35 -3.05 -4.74 -11.37
C TYR A 35 -2.53 -6.05 -10.77
N SER A 36 -2.24 -7.02 -11.63
CA SER A 36 -1.75 -8.32 -11.19
C SER A 36 -0.42 -8.22 -10.47
N MET A 37 0.48 -7.34 -10.92
CA MET A 37 1.74 -7.11 -10.25
C MET A 37 1.51 -6.59 -8.83
N GLY A 38 0.65 -5.59 -8.70
CA GLY A 38 0.34 -5.02 -7.40
C GLY A 38 -0.35 -6.01 -6.47
N ALA A 39 -1.35 -6.72 -6.99
CA ALA A 39 -2.11 -7.68 -6.20
C ALA A 39 -1.23 -8.84 -5.74
N THR A 40 -0.32 -9.31 -6.58
CA THR A 40 0.58 -10.40 -6.24
C THR A 40 1.51 -10.01 -5.09
N LEU A 41 2.09 -8.81 -5.15
CA LEU A 41 2.94 -8.31 -4.07
C LEU A 41 2.12 -8.05 -2.81
N GLY A 42 0.91 -7.53 -2.97
CA GLY A 42 0.01 -7.32 -1.83
C GLY A 42 -0.32 -8.62 -1.11
N ASN A 43 -0.51 -9.70 -1.86
CA ASN A 43 -0.78 -11.01 -1.26
C ASN A 43 0.43 -11.51 -0.44
N VAL A 44 1.64 -11.26 -0.91
CA VAL A 44 2.85 -11.63 -0.16
C VAL A 44 2.89 -10.85 1.16
N ILE A 45 2.66 -9.55 1.11
CA ILE A 45 2.66 -8.72 2.30
C ILE A 45 1.55 -9.16 3.27
N ALA A 46 0.37 -9.43 2.76
CA ALA A 46 -0.75 -9.88 3.58
C ALA A 46 -0.44 -11.20 4.29
N GLY A 47 0.24 -12.12 3.61
CA GLY A 47 0.67 -13.37 4.21
C GLY A 47 1.67 -13.17 5.34
N GLN A 48 2.61 -12.26 5.16
CA GLN A 48 3.58 -11.92 6.20
C GLN A 48 2.91 -11.29 7.41
N VAL A 49 1.97 -10.38 7.18
CA VAL A 49 1.21 -9.74 8.25
C VAL A 49 0.42 -10.79 9.03
N TYR A 50 -0.26 -11.66 8.32
CA TYR A 50 -1.03 -12.73 8.96
C TYR A 50 -0.15 -13.59 9.86
N ARG A 51 1.00 -14.01 9.35
CA ARG A 51 1.94 -14.83 10.10
C ARG A 51 2.41 -14.12 11.38
N GLN A 52 2.72 -12.83 11.28
CA GLN A 52 3.17 -12.06 12.43
C GLN A 52 2.09 -11.93 13.48
N THR A 53 0.84 -11.70 13.07
CA THR A 53 -0.28 -11.61 14.01
C THR A 53 -0.55 -12.95 14.68
N GLU A 54 -0.36 -14.05 13.96
CA GLU A 54 -0.49 -15.39 14.55
C GLU A 54 0.55 -15.62 15.64
N LEU A 55 1.72 -15.05 15.51
CA LEU A 55 2.77 -15.13 16.53
C LEU A 55 2.52 -14.18 17.72
N GLY A 56 1.51 -13.34 17.64
CA GLY A 56 1.18 -12.39 18.70
C GLY A 56 1.76 -11.00 18.50
N ALA A 57 2.38 -10.72 17.36
CA ALA A 57 2.89 -9.39 17.06
C ALA A 57 1.77 -8.49 16.58
N GLU A 58 1.89 -7.19 16.90
CA GLU A 58 0.93 -6.22 16.42
C GLU A 58 1.40 -5.64 15.08
N VAL A 59 0.43 -5.44 14.18
CA VAL A 59 0.68 -4.82 12.89
C VAL A 59 -0.39 -3.77 12.63
N ASP A 60 0.04 -2.57 12.26
CA ASP A 60 -0.87 -1.51 11.83
C ASP A 60 -1.01 -1.60 10.32
N MET A 61 -2.09 -2.20 9.85
CA MET A 61 -2.30 -2.43 8.42
C MET A 61 -2.40 -1.11 7.64
N ALA A 62 -2.99 -0.08 8.24
CA ALA A 62 -3.07 1.23 7.57
C ALA A 62 -1.67 1.80 7.30
N ALA A 63 -0.76 1.63 8.25
CA ALA A 63 0.62 2.06 8.08
C ALA A 63 1.35 1.23 7.03
N VAL A 64 1.07 -0.08 6.95
CA VAL A 64 1.63 -0.94 5.91
C VAL A 64 1.21 -0.44 4.52
N VAL A 65 -0.07 -0.14 4.35
CA VAL A 65 -0.59 0.36 3.07
C VAL A 65 0.03 1.71 2.73
N GLN A 66 0.15 2.60 3.72
CA GLN A 66 0.77 3.91 3.51
C GLN A 66 2.22 3.77 3.05
N GLY A 67 2.99 2.93 3.74
CA GLY A 67 4.40 2.71 3.39
C GLY A 67 4.56 2.17 1.98
N PHE A 68 3.71 1.21 1.61
CA PHE A 68 3.72 0.64 0.27
C PHE A 68 3.43 1.71 -0.79
N ASN A 69 2.39 2.51 -0.57
CA ASN A 69 2.03 3.58 -1.50
C ASN A 69 3.12 4.64 -1.60
N ASP A 70 3.70 5.04 -0.47
CA ASP A 70 4.76 6.04 -0.46
C ASP A 70 6.00 5.53 -1.21
N ALA A 71 6.34 4.25 -1.03
CA ALA A 71 7.47 3.65 -1.73
C ALA A 71 7.26 3.64 -3.24
N LEU A 72 6.04 3.35 -3.69
CA LEU A 72 5.72 3.37 -5.12
C LEU A 72 5.86 4.76 -5.71
N LYS A 73 5.66 5.79 -4.90
CA LYS A 73 5.80 7.19 -5.33
C LYS A 73 7.22 7.73 -5.14
N GLY A 74 8.10 6.94 -4.53
CA GLY A 74 9.46 7.38 -4.24
C GLY A 74 9.53 8.43 -3.14
N LYS A 75 8.58 8.45 -2.21
CA LYS A 75 8.45 9.48 -1.18
C LYS A 75 8.23 8.89 0.20
N THR A 76 9.12 7.98 0.63
CA THR A 76 8.99 7.39 1.96
C THR A 76 9.28 8.41 3.04
N GLU A 77 8.55 8.32 4.15
CA GLU A 77 8.70 9.22 5.29
C GLU A 77 9.93 8.91 6.13
N LEU A 78 10.42 7.68 6.04
CA LEU A 78 11.62 7.24 6.75
C LEU A 78 12.72 6.96 5.75
N SER A 79 13.97 7.16 6.16
CA SER A 79 15.13 6.83 5.31
C SER A 79 15.29 5.31 5.22
N ASP A 80 15.98 4.87 4.18
CA ASP A 80 16.27 3.45 4.01
C ASP A 80 17.04 2.89 5.19
N ASP A 81 18.03 3.65 5.70
CA ASP A 81 18.81 3.22 6.86
C ASP A 81 17.94 3.06 8.10
N ASP A 82 17.05 4.00 8.35
CA ASP A 82 16.15 3.92 9.50
C ASP A 82 15.21 2.73 9.38
N MET A 83 14.65 2.52 8.19
CA MET A 83 13.76 1.39 7.96
C MET A 83 14.48 0.06 8.19
N LEU A 84 15.73 -0.04 7.73
CA LEU A 84 16.52 -1.25 7.93
C LEU A 84 16.76 -1.52 9.43
N LYS A 85 17.13 -0.49 10.17
CA LYS A 85 17.34 -0.65 11.63
C LYS A 85 16.07 -1.08 12.34
N ILE A 86 14.96 -0.43 12.01
CA ILE A 86 13.67 -0.76 12.60
C ILE A 86 13.28 -2.22 12.30
N LEU A 87 13.45 -2.64 11.06
CA LEU A 87 13.10 -4.00 10.68
C LEU A 87 14.03 -5.05 11.28
N ASN A 88 15.30 -4.71 11.50
CA ASN A 88 16.24 -5.62 12.18
C ASN A 88 15.81 -5.86 13.63
N VAL A 89 15.41 -4.81 14.34
CA VAL A 89 14.91 -4.95 15.71
C VAL A 89 13.62 -5.76 15.71
N ARG A 90 12.73 -5.50 14.76
CA ARG A 90 11.48 -6.26 14.66
C ARG A 90 11.74 -7.73 14.38
N ALA A 91 12.72 -8.03 13.52
CA ALA A 91 13.08 -9.42 13.22
C ALA A 91 13.51 -10.18 14.47
N GLU A 92 14.27 -9.52 15.36
CA GLU A 92 14.66 -10.13 16.63
C GLU A 92 13.44 -10.40 17.52
N GLN A 93 12.52 -9.45 17.58
CA GLN A 93 11.28 -9.61 18.34
C GLN A 93 10.46 -10.77 17.82
N LEU A 94 10.32 -10.86 16.48
CA LEU A 94 9.59 -11.94 15.87
C LEU A 94 10.22 -13.30 16.11
N ASN A 95 11.56 -13.36 16.09
CA ASN A 95 12.27 -14.60 16.40
C ASN A 95 11.99 -15.08 17.82
N LYS A 96 11.96 -14.14 18.77
CA LYS A 96 11.64 -14.49 20.15
C LYS A 96 10.22 -14.99 20.31
N LEU A 97 9.28 -14.37 19.59
CA LEU A 97 7.89 -14.82 19.60
C LEU A 97 7.76 -16.21 18.98
N GLU A 98 8.49 -16.46 17.90
CA GLU A 98 8.48 -17.75 17.25
C GLU A 98 9.03 -18.85 18.16
N GLU A 99 10.16 -18.57 18.85
CA GLU A 99 10.72 -19.51 19.81
C GLU A 99 9.73 -19.83 20.93
N ALA A 100 9.09 -18.82 21.47
CA ALA A 100 8.09 -19.01 22.52
C ALA A 100 6.91 -19.83 22.03
N HIS A 101 6.53 -19.64 20.77
CA HIS A 101 5.42 -20.38 20.15
C HIS A 101 5.76 -21.87 20.00
N LEU A 102 7.01 -22.15 19.62
CA LEU A 102 7.46 -23.53 19.43
C LEU A 102 7.58 -24.31 20.73
N GLU A 103 7.82 -23.62 21.85
CA GLU A 103 7.95 -24.28 23.16
C GLU A 103 6.62 -24.72 23.74
N LYS A 104 5.52 -24.27 23.17
CA LYS A 104 4.20 -24.68 23.61
C LYS A 104 3.78 -25.98 22.95
#